data_3a0e4b1e0bc278e593463ee0e590eabb
#
_entry.id   3a0e4b1e0bc278e593463ee0e590eabb
#
_cell.length_a   1.000
_cell.length_b   1.000
_cell.length_c   1.000
_cell.angle_alpha   90.00
_cell.angle_beta   90.00
_cell.angle_gamma   90.00
#
_symmetry.space_group_name_H-M   'P 1'
#
loop_
_entity.id
_entity.type
_entity.pdbx_description
1 polymer ?
#
loop_
_entity_poly.entity_id
_entity_poly.type
_entity_poly.pdbx_seq_one_letter_code
_entity_poly.pdbx_strand_id
1 'polypeptide(L)'
;MTSPLSVLETPAAVIDIPRMQANIDRMQQRMDSFGVRLRPHIKTTKCLPVIAAQIAAGACGVTVSTLKEAQYCFAEGIDDILYAVSMAPGKLPQAHELKLRGCNLSIITDSLQGAAAIVAFGREHHTRFDVWIEVDCDGHRSGLNSDGQTLLDVAQTLHEGGMNLKGVLTHAGSSYELDSEEALQRLAEQE
;
A
#
# COMPACT_ATOMS: atom_id res chain seq x y z
N MET A 1 -37.72 -14.37 -19.07
CA MET A 1 -37.05 -13.21 -18.46
C MET A 1 -35.70 -13.07 -19.15
N THR A 2 -35.45 -11.96 -19.80
CA THR A 2 -34.12 -11.67 -20.39
C THR A 2 -33.09 -11.51 -19.27
N SER A 3 -31.92 -12.11 -19.43
CA SER A 3 -30.82 -11.93 -18.47
C SER A 3 -30.48 -10.46 -18.34
N PRO A 4 -30.23 -9.91 -17.12
CA PRO A 4 -29.77 -8.53 -16.95
C PRO A 4 -28.51 -8.20 -17.75
N LEU A 5 -27.72 -9.21 -18.10
CA LEU A 5 -26.49 -9.09 -18.88
C LEU A 5 -26.77 -8.83 -20.38
N SER A 6 -27.97 -9.16 -20.88
CA SER A 6 -28.31 -9.02 -22.32
C SER A 6 -28.45 -7.59 -22.80
N VAL A 7 -28.53 -6.61 -21.86
CA VAL A 7 -28.68 -5.17 -22.18
C VAL A 7 -27.38 -4.38 -22.02
N LEU A 8 -26.29 -5.06 -21.65
CA LEU A 8 -24.99 -4.40 -21.48
C LEU A 8 -24.30 -4.20 -22.83
N GLU A 9 -23.78 -3.00 -23.04
CA GLU A 9 -22.82 -2.77 -24.12
C GLU A 9 -21.51 -3.51 -23.83
N THR A 10 -20.96 -4.15 -24.86
CA THR A 10 -19.70 -4.93 -24.74
C THR A 10 -18.55 -4.25 -25.48
N PRO A 11 -17.30 -4.34 -24.95
CA PRO A 11 -16.90 -5.11 -23.77
C PRO A 11 -17.28 -4.44 -22.45
N ALA A 12 -17.71 -5.25 -21.43
CA ALA A 12 -18.07 -4.78 -20.10
C ALA A 12 -17.43 -5.64 -19.02
N ALA A 13 -16.95 -5.01 -17.94
CA ALA A 13 -16.53 -5.70 -16.73
C ALA A 13 -17.74 -5.85 -15.78
N VAL A 14 -17.99 -7.07 -15.33
CA VAL A 14 -19.11 -7.38 -14.45
C VAL A 14 -18.60 -7.90 -13.13
N ILE A 15 -19.16 -7.41 -12.02
CA ILE A 15 -18.84 -7.86 -10.66
C ILE A 15 -20.02 -8.67 -10.11
N ASP A 16 -19.74 -9.93 -9.73
CA ASP A 16 -20.66 -10.74 -8.94
C ASP A 16 -20.64 -10.25 -7.49
N ILE A 17 -21.65 -9.47 -7.09
CA ILE A 17 -21.71 -8.81 -5.79
C ILE A 17 -21.69 -9.82 -4.62
N PRO A 18 -22.52 -10.88 -4.60
CA PRO A 18 -22.46 -11.90 -3.54
C PRO A 18 -21.08 -12.55 -3.40
N ARG A 19 -20.44 -12.88 -4.51
CA ARG A 19 -19.10 -13.49 -4.51
C ARG A 19 -18.03 -12.51 -4.04
N MET A 20 -18.10 -11.27 -4.48
CA MET A 20 -17.22 -10.19 -4.03
C MET A 20 -17.32 -10.03 -2.51
N GLN A 21 -18.54 -9.89 -1.97
CA GLN A 21 -18.76 -9.70 -0.54
C GLN A 21 -18.24 -10.90 0.27
N ALA A 22 -18.54 -12.12 -0.14
CA ALA A 22 -18.02 -13.31 0.52
C ALA A 22 -16.49 -13.38 0.55
N ASN A 23 -15.81 -12.89 -0.50
CA ASN A 23 -14.35 -12.81 -0.53
C ASN A 23 -13.81 -11.74 0.43
N ILE A 24 -14.44 -10.58 0.48
CA ILE A 24 -14.08 -9.50 1.40
C ILE A 24 -14.22 -9.96 2.85
N ASP A 25 -15.39 -10.51 3.20
CA ASP A 25 -15.69 -10.97 4.57
C ASP A 25 -14.73 -12.08 5.02
N ARG A 26 -14.44 -13.05 4.14
CA ARG A 26 -13.49 -14.14 4.43
C ARG A 26 -12.08 -13.61 4.72
N MET A 27 -11.59 -12.65 3.92
CA MET A 27 -10.26 -12.08 4.12
C MET A 27 -10.21 -11.27 5.41
N GLN A 28 -11.20 -10.43 5.67
CA GLN A 28 -11.26 -9.63 6.89
C GLN A 28 -11.29 -10.52 8.12
N GLN A 29 -12.18 -11.51 8.18
CA GLN A 29 -12.29 -12.45 9.29
C GLN A 29 -10.99 -13.22 9.53
N ARG A 30 -10.28 -13.59 8.46
CA ARG A 30 -8.98 -14.25 8.58
C ARG A 30 -7.94 -13.32 9.23
N MET A 31 -7.86 -12.06 8.82
CA MET A 31 -6.93 -11.11 9.43
C MET A 31 -7.29 -10.82 10.88
N ASP A 32 -8.58 -10.66 11.17
CA ASP A 32 -9.07 -10.46 12.54
C ASP A 32 -8.70 -11.64 13.45
N SER A 33 -8.79 -12.88 12.94
CA SER A 33 -8.41 -14.09 13.69
C SER A 33 -6.93 -14.14 14.06
N PHE A 34 -6.07 -13.45 13.29
CA PHE A 34 -4.63 -13.31 13.57
C PHE A 34 -4.29 -12.04 14.37
N GLY A 35 -5.27 -11.20 14.67
CA GLY A 35 -5.04 -9.90 15.32
C GLY A 35 -4.29 -8.90 14.42
N VAL A 36 -4.35 -9.08 13.10
CA VAL A 36 -3.64 -8.27 12.11
C VAL A 36 -4.61 -7.35 11.38
N ARG A 37 -4.26 -6.08 11.23
CA ARG A 37 -5.09 -5.13 10.49
C ARG A 37 -4.94 -5.33 8.97
N LEU A 38 -6.06 -5.45 8.27
CA LEU A 38 -6.08 -5.57 6.82
C LEU A 38 -6.02 -4.18 6.16
N ARG A 39 -5.11 -4.02 5.19
CA ARG A 39 -5.02 -2.85 4.31
C ARG A 39 -4.97 -3.32 2.86
N PRO A 40 -6.11 -3.38 2.16
CA PRO A 40 -6.15 -3.89 0.79
C PRO A 40 -5.45 -2.94 -0.19
N HIS A 41 -4.78 -3.54 -1.19
CA HIS A 41 -4.24 -2.80 -2.31
C HIS A 41 -5.28 -2.64 -3.41
N ILE A 42 -5.61 -1.39 -3.77
CA ILE A 42 -6.72 -1.10 -4.70
C ILE A 42 -6.32 -1.10 -6.18
N LYS A 43 -5.04 -1.31 -6.51
CA LYS A 43 -4.53 -1.23 -7.90
C LYS A 43 -5.28 -2.13 -8.90
N THR A 44 -5.85 -3.24 -8.44
CA THR A 44 -6.56 -4.21 -9.29
C THR A 44 -8.00 -3.82 -9.54
N THR A 45 -8.68 -3.28 -8.56
CA THR A 45 -10.11 -2.97 -8.65
C THR A 45 -10.37 -1.53 -9.09
N LYS A 46 -9.68 -0.55 -8.52
CA LYS A 46 -9.84 0.90 -8.77
C LYS A 46 -11.33 1.34 -8.79
N CYS A 47 -12.16 0.64 -8.02
CA CYS A 47 -13.62 0.77 -8.01
C CYS A 47 -14.09 1.16 -6.62
N LEU A 48 -14.61 2.38 -6.47
CA LEU A 48 -15.03 2.93 -5.16
C LEU A 48 -16.05 2.06 -4.43
N PRO A 49 -17.11 1.52 -5.05
CA PRO A 49 -18.03 0.63 -4.36
C PRO A 49 -17.36 -0.61 -3.74
N VAL A 50 -16.35 -1.17 -4.42
CA VAL A 50 -15.58 -2.31 -3.88
C VAL A 50 -14.71 -1.86 -2.70
N ILE A 51 -14.04 -0.71 -2.84
CA ILE A 51 -13.20 -0.13 -1.78
C ILE A 51 -14.05 0.18 -0.55
N ALA A 52 -15.23 0.80 -0.76
CA ALA A 52 -16.16 1.10 0.32
C ALA A 52 -16.63 -0.17 1.06
N ALA A 53 -16.90 -1.25 0.33
CA ALA A 53 -17.24 -2.54 0.92
C ALA A 53 -16.09 -3.13 1.76
N GLN A 54 -14.83 -2.98 1.31
CA GLN A 54 -13.65 -3.40 2.07
C GLN A 54 -13.47 -2.60 3.37
N ILE A 55 -13.65 -1.27 3.30
CA ILE A 55 -13.60 -0.40 4.49
C ILE A 55 -14.75 -0.73 5.45
N ALA A 56 -15.97 -0.91 4.93
CA ALA A 56 -17.13 -1.28 5.74
C ALA A 56 -16.96 -2.65 6.44
N ALA A 57 -16.23 -3.57 5.84
CA ALA A 57 -15.89 -4.87 6.43
C ALA A 57 -14.82 -4.80 7.53
N GLY A 58 -14.09 -3.68 7.68
CA GLY A 58 -13.10 -3.49 8.73
C GLY A 58 -11.67 -3.19 8.27
N ALA A 59 -11.45 -3.01 6.96
CA ALA A 59 -10.12 -2.61 6.47
C ALA A 59 -9.70 -1.27 7.07
N CYS A 60 -8.43 -1.17 7.52
CA CYS A 60 -7.93 -0.01 8.25
C CYS A 60 -7.55 1.19 7.37
N GLY A 61 -7.70 1.08 6.06
CA GLY A 61 -7.32 2.05 5.05
C GLY A 61 -7.02 1.34 3.74
N VAL A 62 -6.35 2.01 2.81
CA VAL A 62 -6.03 1.45 1.49
C VAL A 62 -4.56 1.59 1.14
N THR A 63 -4.07 0.69 0.29
CA THR A 63 -2.77 0.80 -0.36
C THR A 63 -2.95 1.16 -1.83
N VAL A 64 -2.14 2.08 -2.33
CA VAL A 64 -2.22 2.60 -3.70
C VAL A 64 -0.86 2.52 -4.41
N SER A 65 -0.87 2.47 -5.74
CA SER A 65 0.34 2.52 -6.59
C SER A 65 0.62 3.89 -7.18
N THR A 66 -0.35 4.80 -7.16
CA THR A 66 -0.20 6.15 -7.72
C THR A 66 -0.78 7.20 -6.79
N LEU A 67 -0.20 8.41 -6.80
CA LEU A 67 -0.77 9.53 -6.06
C LEU A 67 -2.13 9.98 -6.64
N LYS A 68 -2.41 9.66 -7.91
CA LYS A 68 -3.75 9.87 -8.49
C LYS A 68 -4.80 8.95 -7.85
N GLU A 69 -4.46 7.69 -7.60
CA GLU A 69 -5.31 6.77 -6.82
C GLU A 69 -5.52 7.29 -5.39
N ALA A 70 -4.45 7.82 -4.75
CA ALA A 70 -4.56 8.43 -3.44
C ALA A 70 -5.53 9.63 -3.44
N GLN A 71 -5.39 10.54 -4.40
CA GLN A 71 -6.30 11.69 -4.56
C GLN A 71 -7.75 11.25 -4.75
N TYR A 72 -7.97 10.21 -5.56
CA TYR A 72 -9.29 9.66 -5.83
C TYR A 72 -9.94 9.07 -4.56
N CYS A 73 -9.21 8.27 -3.80
CA CYS A 73 -9.70 7.72 -2.54
C CYS A 73 -9.94 8.81 -1.49
N PHE A 74 -9.02 9.77 -1.37
CA PHE A 74 -9.16 10.87 -0.42
C PHE A 74 -10.35 11.78 -0.71
N ALA A 75 -10.66 12.03 -1.99
CA ALA A 75 -11.84 12.82 -2.39
C ALA A 75 -13.16 12.15 -1.95
N GLU A 76 -13.17 10.83 -1.76
CA GLU A 76 -14.32 10.03 -1.32
C GLU A 76 -14.29 9.73 0.19
N GLY A 77 -13.45 10.43 0.95
CA GLY A 77 -13.40 10.34 2.41
C GLY A 77 -12.56 9.20 2.97
N ILE A 78 -11.76 8.52 2.14
CA ILE A 78 -10.80 7.51 2.59
C ILE A 78 -9.47 8.22 2.81
N ASP A 79 -9.11 8.49 4.05
CA ASP A 79 -7.98 9.32 4.42
C ASP A 79 -6.73 8.53 4.85
N ASP A 80 -6.84 7.29 5.32
CA ASP A 80 -5.69 6.45 5.68
C ASP A 80 -5.17 5.70 4.46
N ILE A 81 -4.10 6.24 3.86
CA ILE A 81 -3.58 5.80 2.55
C ILE A 81 -2.08 5.53 2.63
N LEU A 82 -1.68 4.33 2.16
CA LEU A 82 -0.29 3.98 1.94
C LEU A 82 0.05 4.02 0.45
N TYR A 83 0.96 4.89 0.06
CA TYR A 83 1.53 4.91 -1.30
C TYR A 83 2.71 3.93 -1.35
N ALA A 84 2.48 2.73 -1.89
CA ALA A 84 3.42 1.61 -1.89
C ALA A 84 4.22 1.50 -3.19
N VAL A 85 4.85 2.58 -3.58
CA VAL A 85 5.91 2.65 -4.60
C VAL A 85 6.97 3.59 -4.05
N SER A 86 8.25 3.23 -4.20
CA SER A 86 9.35 4.06 -3.70
C SER A 86 9.20 5.51 -4.16
N MET A 87 9.24 6.45 -3.21
CA MET A 87 8.88 7.85 -3.45
C MET A 87 9.93 8.56 -4.29
N ALA A 88 9.59 8.83 -5.55
CA ALA A 88 10.43 9.64 -6.42
C ALA A 88 10.40 11.12 -5.95
N PRO A 89 11.57 11.80 -5.90
CA PRO A 89 11.65 13.19 -5.43
C PRO A 89 10.68 14.14 -6.11
N GLY A 90 10.47 14.00 -7.42
CA GLY A 90 9.54 14.83 -8.19
C GLY A 90 8.05 14.66 -7.84
N LYS A 91 7.68 13.66 -7.02
CA LYS A 91 6.32 13.43 -6.55
C LYS A 91 6.07 13.96 -5.13
N LEU A 92 7.12 14.37 -4.42
CA LEU A 92 7.01 14.91 -3.06
C LEU A 92 6.06 16.12 -2.96
N PRO A 93 6.05 17.08 -3.91
CA PRO A 93 5.10 18.19 -3.87
C PRO A 93 3.63 17.71 -3.88
N GLN A 94 3.31 16.71 -4.71
CA GLN A 94 1.95 16.17 -4.79
C GLN A 94 1.55 15.40 -3.52
N ALA A 95 2.49 14.65 -2.93
CA ALA A 95 2.28 13.97 -1.64
C ALA A 95 2.08 14.99 -0.51
N HIS A 96 2.85 16.07 -0.51
CA HIS A 96 2.73 17.16 0.47
C HIS A 96 1.37 17.87 0.37
N GLU A 97 0.89 18.16 -0.84
CA GLU A 97 -0.44 18.75 -1.06
C GLU A 97 -1.55 17.88 -0.45
N LEU A 98 -1.50 16.57 -0.64
CA LEU A 98 -2.46 15.64 -0.02
C LEU A 98 -2.42 15.73 1.51
N LYS A 99 -1.23 15.78 2.11
CA LYS A 99 -1.07 15.93 3.57
C LYS A 99 -1.63 17.25 4.08
N LEU A 100 -1.37 18.36 3.39
CA LEU A 100 -1.90 19.69 3.75
C LEU A 100 -3.44 19.72 3.76
N ARG A 101 -4.06 18.91 2.91
CA ARG A 101 -5.52 18.75 2.84
C ARG A 101 -6.09 17.82 3.91
N GLY A 102 -5.23 17.23 4.76
CA GLY A 102 -5.63 16.35 5.86
C GLY A 102 -5.57 14.85 5.56
N CYS A 103 -5.04 14.44 4.41
CA CYS A 103 -4.83 13.03 4.10
C CYS A 103 -3.75 12.43 5.04
N ASN A 104 -4.07 11.34 5.72
CA ASN A 104 -3.13 10.52 6.47
C ASN A 104 -2.33 9.63 5.50
N LEU A 105 -1.44 10.28 4.73
CA LEU A 105 -0.65 9.66 3.70
C LEU A 105 0.68 9.16 4.25
N SER A 106 0.92 7.86 4.16
CA SER A 106 2.24 7.23 4.34
C SER A 106 2.89 6.96 2.98
N ILE A 107 4.20 7.08 2.92
CA ILE A 107 5.03 6.82 1.72
C ILE A 107 6.09 5.77 2.02
N ILE A 108 6.72 5.21 1.00
CA ILE A 108 7.83 4.28 1.16
C ILE A 108 9.10 4.79 0.47
N THR A 109 10.25 4.31 0.93
CA THR A 109 11.55 4.46 0.27
C THR A 109 12.38 3.19 0.43
N ASP A 110 13.25 2.93 -0.54
CA ASP A 110 14.16 1.79 -0.60
C ASP A 110 15.62 2.19 -0.84
N SER A 111 15.95 3.46 -0.61
CA SER A 111 17.29 3.95 -0.88
C SER A 111 17.69 5.12 0.00
N LEU A 112 19.00 5.24 0.26
CA LEU A 112 19.58 6.38 0.98
C LEU A 112 19.33 7.70 0.25
N GLN A 113 19.41 7.68 -1.10
CA GLN A 113 19.12 8.86 -1.91
C GLN A 113 17.65 9.28 -1.78
N GLY A 114 16.72 8.34 -1.79
CA GLY A 114 15.29 8.60 -1.58
C GLY A 114 15.02 9.19 -0.20
N ALA A 115 15.61 8.60 0.85
CA ALA A 115 15.51 9.10 2.21
C ALA A 115 16.05 10.54 2.34
N ALA A 116 17.22 10.81 1.79
CA ALA A 116 17.82 12.13 1.79
C ALA A 116 16.93 13.17 1.07
N ALA A 117 16.33 12.82 -0.06
CA ALA A 117 15.41 13.68 -0.79
C ALA A 117 14.12 13.99 0.00
N ILE A 118 13.55 12.98 0.67
CA ILE A 118 12.38 13.14 1.55
C ILE A 118 12.72 14.11 2.70
N VAL A 119 13.88 13.92 3.34
CA VAL A 119 14.36 14.80 4.43
C VAL A 119 14.59 16.22 3.95
N ALA A 120 15.28 16.41 2.82
CA ALA A 120 15.53 17.73 2.25
C ALA A 120 14.23 18.49 1.98
N PHE A 121 13.27 17.81 1.32
CA PHE A 121 11.95 18.37 1.05
C PHE A 121 11.18 18.69 2.34
N GLY A 122 11.23 17.76 3.32
CA GLY A 122 10.56 17.95 4.60
C GLY A 122 11.06 19.16 5.36
N ARG A 123 12.38 19.42 5.35
CA ARG A 123 13.01 20.61 5.95
C ARG A 123 12.62 21.90 5.23
N GLU A 124 12.67 21.89 3.89
CA GLU A 124 12.33 23.06 3.06
C GLU A 124 10.87 23.48 3.23
N HIS A 125 9.96 22.50 3.30
CA HIS A 125 8.51 22.77 3.35
C HIS A 125 7.91 22.63 4.75
N HIS A 126 8.74 22.51 5.81
CA HIS A 126 8.30 22.33 7.20
C HIS A 126 7.26 21.22 7.38
N THR A 127 7.46 20.11 6.69
CA THR A 127 6.55 18.95 6.73
C THR A 127 7.25 17.69 7.21
N ARG A 128 6.51 16.82 7.89
CA ARG A 128 6.98 15.51 8.33
C ARG A 128 6.17 14.44 7.61
N PHE A 129 6.83 13.58 6.85
CA PHE A 129 6.21 12.43 6.23
C PHE A 129 6.23 11.23 7.16
N ASP A 130 5.17 10.42 7.09
CA ASP A 130 5.14 9.06 7.60
C ASP A 130 5.81 8.16 6.55
N VAL A 131 6.94 7.54 6.91
CA VAL A 131 7.77 6.81 5.95
C VAL A 131 7.97 5.37 6.41
N TRP A 132 7.75 4.42 5.50
CA TRP A 132 8.13 3.03 5.65
C TRP A 132 9.37 2.76 4.81
N ILE A 133 10.24 1.85 5.25
CA ILE A 133 11.40 1.39 4.47
C ILE A 133 11.02 0.08 3.82
N GLU A 134 11.11 0.02 2.49
CA GLU A 134 10.85 -1.21 1.75
C GLU A 134 12.06 -2.15 1.84
N VAL A 135 11.79 -3.41 2.23
CA VAL A 135 12.78 -4.48 2.36
C VAL A 135 12.45 -5.56 1.35
N ASP A 136 13.46 -6.04 0.63
CA ASP A 136 13.34 -7.19 -0.25
C ASP A 136 13.55 -8.48 0.56
N CYS A 137 12.49 -9.25 0.75
CA CYS A 137 12.49 -10.46 1.56
C CYS A 137 12.82 -11.74 0.78
N ASP A 138 12.70 -11.72 -0.53
CA ASP A 138 12.81 -12.92 -1.38
C ASP A 138 13.72 -12.75 -2.61
N GLY A 139 14.36 -11.58 -2.77
CA GLY A 139 15.25 -11.28 -3.90
C GLY A 139 14.51 -11.13 -5.25
N HIS A 140 13.17 -10.98 -5.21
CA HIS A 140 12.33 -10.97 -6.40
C HIS A 140 11.74 -9.60 -6.73
N ARG A 141 11.72 -8.68 -5.77
CA ARG A 141 11.10 -7.35 -5.91
C ARG A 141 12.06 -6.23 -5.54
N SER A 142 11.52 -5.03 -5.38
CA SER A 142 12.24 -3.86 -4.86
C SER A 142 12.41 -3.95 -3.34
N GLY A 143 13.35 -3.19 -2.83
CA GLY A 143 13.62 -3.08 -1.40
C GLY A 143 15.10 -3.18 -1.06
N LEU A 144 15.43 -2.87 0.17
CA LEU A 144 16.76 -3.03 0.73
C LEU A 144 16.95 -4.45 1.27
N ASN A 145 18.20 -4.91 1.28
CA ASN A 145 18.55 -6.15 1.96
C ASN A 145 18.34 -5.98 3.49
N SER A 146 17.64 -6.92 4.12
CA SER A 146 17.31 -6.90 5.55
C SER A 146 18.54 -6.87 6.46
N ASP A 147 19.65 -7.52 6.05
CA ASP A 147 20.89 -7.60 6.81
C ASP A 147 21.90 -6.51 6.46
N GLY A 148 21.52 -5.58 5.59
CA GLY A 148 22.41 -4.56 5.05
C GLY A 148 22.56 -3.34 5.95
N GLN A 149 23.80 -2.82 6.08
CA GLN A 149 24.07 -1.54 6.74
C GLN A 149 23.23 -0.40 6.11
N THR A 150 22.95 -0.46 4.82
CA THR A 150 22.14 0.54 4.12
C THR A 150 20.73 0.69 4.71
N LEU A 151 20.12 -0.38 5.21
CA LEU A 151 18.82 -0.30 5.90
C LEU A 151 18.90 0.59 7.14
N LEU A 152 19.94 0.40 7.95
CA LEU A 152 20.19 1.21 9.14
C LEU A 152 20.52 2.67 8.79
N ASP A 153 21.31 2.89 7.75
CA ASP A 153 21.69 4.24 7.29
C ASP A 153 20.44 5.01 6.79
N VAL A 154 19.53 4.34 6.09
CA VAL A 154 18.24 4.92 5.65
C VAL A 154 17.35 5.24 6.85
N ALA A 155 17.23 4.32 7.81
CA ALA A 155 16.45 4.53 9.02
C ALA A 155 16.99 5.72 9.85
N GLN A 156 18.32 5.79 10.04
CA GLN A 156 18.99 6.88 10.73
C GLN A 156 18.77 8.20 10.01
N THR A 157 18.97 8.24 8.68
CA THR A 157 18.75 9.45 7.86
C THR A 157 17.35 10.01 8.04
N LEU A 158 16.31 9.15 7.98
CA LEU A 158 14.93 9.55 8.16
C LEU A 158 14.66 10.08 9.58
N HIS A 159 15.16 9.37 10.59
CA HIS A 159 14.99 9.71 12.00
C HIS A 159 15.64 11.04 12.34
N GLU A 160 16.93 11.20 12.04
CA GLU A 160 17.68 12.45 12.27
C GLU A 160 17.18 13.60 11.42
N GLY A 161 16.60 13.27 10.25
CA GLY A 161 15.91 14.22 9.38
C GLY A 161 14.56 14.70 9.90
N GLY A 162 14.07 14.13 11.01
CA GLY A 162 12.80 14.49 11.64
C GLY A 162 11.58 13.90 10.95
N MET A 163 11.75 12.88 10.07
CA MET A 163 10.62 12.15 9.49
C MET A 163 10.02 11.17 10.52
N ASN A 164 8.79 10.79 10.33
CA ASN A 164 8.12 9.81 11.17
C ASN A 164 8.35 8.42 10.59
N LEU A 165 9.40 7.73 11.05
CA LEU A 165 9.68 6.35 10.64
C LEU A 165 8.62 5.41 11.24
N LYS A 166 7.85 4.74 10.37
CA LYS A 166 6.74 3.84 10.76
C LYS A 166 7.17 2.40 10.95
N GLY A 167 8.25 1.98 10.30
CA GLY A 167 8.77 0.62 10.32
C GLY A 167 9.25 0.17 8.94
N VAL A 168 9.22 -1.12 8.73
CA VAL A 168 9.56 -1.75 7.45
C VAL A 168 8.31 -2.27 6.74
N LEU A 169 8.40 -2.41 5.43
CA LEU A 169 7.37 -2.97 4.58
C LEU A 169 8.03 -3.91 3.58
N THR A 170 7.42 -5.07 3.35
CA THR A 170 7.93 -6.04 2.39
C THR A 170 6.84 -6.50 1.43
N HIS A 171 7.24 -7.09 0.32
CA HIS A 171 6.38 -7.71 -0.66
C HIS A 171 7.01 -8.99 -1.21
N ALA A 172 6.57 -10.14 -0.68
CA ALA A 172 7.00 -11.46 -1.13
C ALA A 172 6.46 -11.78 -2.54
N GLY A 173 7.13 -11.24 -3.56
CA GLY A 173 6.67 -11.31 -4.97
C GLY A 173 6.69 -12.71 -5.53
N SER A 174 7.62 -13.56 -5.09
CA SER A 174 7.71 -14.96 -5.50
C SER A 174 6.49 -15.80 -5.09
N SER A 175 5.69 -15.34 -4.12
CA SER A 175 4.44 -16.02 -3.72
C SER A 175 3.46 -16.24 -4.87
N TYR A 176 3.51 -15.42 -5.91
CA TYR A 176 2.64 -15.56 -7.09
C TYR A 176 2.95 -16.78 -7.96
N GLU A 177 4.15 -17.34 -7.83
CA GLU A 177 4.64 -18.49 -8.62
C GLU A 177 4.53 -19.81 -7.83
N LEU A 178 4.09 -19.76 -6.57
CA LEU A 178 3.98 -20.92 -5.70
C LEU A 178 2.56 -21.50 -5.76
N ASP A 179 2.49 -22.83 -5.89
CA ASP A 179 1.27 -23.59 -6.08
C ASP A 179 0.95 -24.58 -4.93
N SER A 180 1.80 -24.65 -3.89
CA SER A 180 1.60 -25.51 -2.73
C SER A 180 1.63 -24.73 -1.41
N GLU A 181 0.88 -25.24 -0.43
CA GLU A 181 0.80 -24.64 0.91
C GLU A 181 2.17 -24.70 1.62
N GLU A 182 2.90 -25.80 1.47
CA GLU A 182 4.24 -25.96 2.06
C GLU A 182 5.25 -24.97 1.47
N ALA A 183 5.13 -24.64 0.18
CA ALA A 183 5.99 -23.65 -0.45
C ALA A 183 5.68 -22.23 0.06
N LEU A 184 4.40 -21.90 0.22
CA LEU A 184 3.95 -20.64 0.80
C LEU A 184 4.37 -20.48 2.28
N GLN A 185 4.30 -21.57 3.07
CA GLN A 185 4.77 -21.55 4.45
C GLN A 185 6.28 -21.30 4.54
N ARG A 186 7.08 -21.96 3.72
CA ARG A 186 8.55 -21.72 3.68
C ARG A 186 8.87 -20.28 3.30
N LEU A 187 8.13 -19.71 2.34
CA LEU A 187 8.32 -18.31 1.98
C LEU A 187 7.96 -17.37 3.14
N ALA A 188 6.86 -17.62 3.83
CA ALA A 188 6.45 -16.83 5.00
C ALA A 188 7.44 -16.92 6.17
N GLU A 189 8.12 -18.07 6.35
CA GLU A 189 9.19 -18.22 7.35
C GLU A 189 10.47 -17.46 6.94
N GLN A 190 10.69 -17.29 5.63
CA GLN A 190 11.82 -16.51 5.10
C GLN A 190 11.58 -15.01 5.23
N GLU A 191 10.33 -14.54 5.05
CA GLU A 191 9.90 -13.16 5.16
C GLU A 191 10.01 -12.62 6.60
#